data_fd65397652d171762daf556854ab23e1
#
_entry.id   fd65397652d171762daf556854ab23e1
#
_cell.length_a   1.000
_cell.length_b   1.000
_cell.length_c   1.000
_cell.angle_alpha   90.00
_cell.angle_beta   90.00
_cell.angle_gamma   90.00
#
_symmetry.space_group_name_H-M   'P 1'
#
loop_
_entity.id
_entity.type
_entity.pdbx_description
1 polymer ?
#
loop_
_entity_poly.entity_id
_entity_poly.type
_entity_poly.pdbx_seq_one_letter_code
_entity_poly.pdbx_strand_id
1 'polypeptide(L)'
;KTPANDARVVFKNVGVVANVADVVAIMYAGQIIEYGNVDEIFYNPQHPYTWGLLSSLPQLSDKGDELFAIRGTPPSLFEEIKGDAFAPRSDYALAIDYIQEPPFFKVSDTHYAKTWLLHPNAPKVEKPKAICNLHEKISALTAKGGVYGER
;
A
#
# COMPACT_ATOMS: atom_id res chain seq x y z
N LYS A 1 1.28 -20.79 25.64
CA LYS A 1 0.89 -19.83 24.59
C LYS A 1 0.31 -18.63 25.31
N THR A 2 1.08 -17.55 25.42
CA THR A 2 0.56 -16.26 25.88
C THR A 2 -0.66 -15.93 25.01
N PRO A 3 -1.79 -15.51 25.59
CA PRO A 3 -2.89 -15.00 24.80
C PRO A 3 -2.31 -13.90 23.91
N ALA A 4 -2.49 -14.06 22.61
CA ALA A 4 -2.06 -13.06 21.67
C ALA A 4 -2.69 -11.74 22.13
N ASN A 5 -1.89 -10.80 22.54
CA ASN A 5 -2.32 -9.42 22.64
C ASN A 5 -2.62 -9.01 21.21
N ASP A 6 -3.88 -9.13 20.82
CA ASP A 6 -4.39 -8.58 19.58
C ASP A 6 -4.36 -7.05 19.68
N ALA A 7 -3.16 -6.51 19.69
CA ALA A 7 -2.97 -5.07 19.68
C ALA A 7 -3.19 -4.57 18.25
N ARG A 8 -4.31 -3.93 18.03
CA ARG A 8 -4.54 -3.15 16.82
C ARG A 8 -4.01 -1.74 17.05
N VAL A 9 -3.02 -1.36 16.29
CA VAL A 9 -2.42 -0.04 16.38
C VAL A 9 -2.55 0.65 15.03
N VAL A 10 -3.03 1.89 15.06
CA VAL A 10 -3.11 2.73 13.87
C VAL A 10 -1.88 3.62 13.83
N PHE A 11 -1.10 3.51 12.79
CA PHE A 11 0.10 4.31 12.57
C PHE A 11 -0.11 5.28 11.41
N LYS A 12 0.34 6.51 11.59
CA LYS A 12 0.48 7.49 10.51
C LYS A 12 1.83 7.39 9.81
N ASN A 13 2.80 6.74 10.43
CA ASN A 13 4.14 6.54 9.89
C ASN A 13 4.32 5.10 9.45
N VAL A 14 4.36 4.89 8.14
CA VAL A 14 4.52 3.56 7.52
C VAL A 14 5.86 2.92 7.89
N GLY A 15 6.92 3.72 8.11
CA GLY A 15 8.23 3.22 8.48
C GLY A 15 8.24 2.48 9.81
N VAL A 16 7.45 2.92 10.78
CA VAL A 16 7.33 2.26 12.10
C VAL A 16 6.62 0.91 11.98
N VAL A 17 5.63 0.81 11.11
CA VAL A 17 4.82 -0.40 10.93
C VAL A 17 5.67 -1.61 10.55
N ALA A 18 6.63 -1.43 9.65
CA ALA A 18 7.48 -2.53 9.19
C ALA A 18 8.31 -3.18 10.29
N ASN A 19 8.62 -2.45 11.36
CA ASN A 19 9.42 -2.97 12.48
C ASN A 19 8.60 -3.70 13.55
N VAL A 20 7.31 -3.39 13.68
CA VAL A 20 6.50 -3.84 14.81
C VAL A 20 5.31 -4.70 14.41
N ALA A 21 4.89 -4.66 13.16
CA ALA A 21 3.71 -5.36 12.69
C ALA A 21 4.03 -6.76 12.17
N ASP A 22 3.14 -7.70 12.44
CA ASP A 22 3.13 -9.04 11.82
C ASP A 22 2.23 -9.03 10.58
N VAL A 23 1.06 -8.41 10.70
CA VAL A 23 0.07 -8.23 9.65
C VAL A 23 -0.24 -6.75 9.50
N VAL A 24 -0.34 -6.30 8.26
CA VAL A 24 -0.62 -4.91 7.91
C VAL A 24 -1.92 -4.83 7.11
N ALA A 25 -2.76 -3.89 7.48
CA ALA A 25 -3.93 -3.50 6.70
C ALA A 25 -3.80 -2.03 6.31
N ILE A 26 -3.86 -1.76 5.02
CA ILE A 26 -3.84 -0.41 4.47
C ILE A 26 -5.27 0.08 4.37
N MET A 27 -5.53 1.25 4.93
CA MET A 27 -6.86 1.88 4.94
C MET A 27 -6.87 3.14 4.09
N TYR A 28 -7.96 3.32 3.36
CA TYR A 28 -8.25 4.55 2.62
C TYR A 28 -9.74 4.86 2.68
N ALA A 29 -10.09 6.11 2.96
CA ALA A 29 -11.47 6.57 3.05
C ALA A 29 -12.36 5.66 3.95
N GLY A 30 -11.84 5.22 5.08
CA GLY A 30 -12.55 4.38 6.04
C GLY A 30 -12.65 2.90 5.67
N GLN A 31 -12.00 2.46 4.59
CA GLN A 31 -12.04 1.07 4.12
C GLN A 31 -10.64 0.46 4.10
N ILE A 32 -10.56 -0.84 4.39
CA ILE A 32 -9.35 -1.62 4.14
C ILE A 32 -9.28 -1.90 2.64
N ILE A 33 -8.17 -1.53 2.01
CA ILE A 33 -7.97 -1.69 0.56
C ILE A 33 -6.91 -2.72 0.21
N GLU A 34 -6.03 -3.03 1.12
CA GLU A 34 -5.03 -4.09 0.98
C GLU A 34 -4.63 -4.59 2.38
N TYR A 35 -4.46 -5.89 2.53
CA TYR A 35 -3.92 -6.47 3.75
C TYR A 35 -3.12 -7.74 3.47
N GLY A 36 -2.15 -8.00 4.32
CA GLY A 36 -1.27 -9.17 4.24
C GLY A 36 -0.23 -9.16 5.34
N ASN A 37 0.67 -10.13 5.30
CA ASN A 37 1.83 -10.10 6.16
C ASN A 37 2.68 -8.86 5.85
N VAL A 38 3.43 -8.38 6.82
CA VAL A 38 4.27 -7.18 6.64
C VAL A 38 5.18 -7.30 5.42
N ASP A 39 5.80 -8.44 5.20
CA ASP A 39 6.68 -8.68 4.05
C ASP A 39 5.92 -8.62 2.72
N GLU A 40 4.72 -9.16 2.66
CA GLU A 40 3.89 -9.13 1.45
C GLU A 40 3.52 -7.70 1.05
N ILE A 41 3.16 -6.88 2.02
CA ILE A 41 2.79 -5.48 1.78
C ILE A 41 4.00 -4.65 1.36
N PHE A 42 5.16 -4.87 1.98
CA PHE A 42 6.37 -4.10 1.67
C PHE A 42 7.10 -4.58 0.42
N TYR A 43 7.10 -5.88 0.13
CA TYR A 43 7.82 -6.44 -1.01
C TYR A 43 6.97 -6.70 -2.25
N ASN A 44 5.65 -6.86 -2.07
CA ASN A 44 4.73 -7.16 -3.17
C ASN A 44 3.40 -6.40 -3.07
N PRO A 45 3.42 -5.08 -2.89
CA PRO A 45 2.19 -4.29 -2.82
C PRO A 45 1.42 -4.35 -4.13
N GLN A 46 0.10 -4.40 -4.06
CA GLN A 46 -0.76 -4.57 -5.23
C GLN A 46 -1.67 -3.37 -5.50
N HIS A 47 -2.08 -2.65 -4.45
CA HIS A 47 -2.97 -1.50 -4.63
C HIS A 47 -2.19 -0.22 -4.98
N PRO A 48 -2.64 0.57 -5.95
CA PRO A 48 -1.97 1.84 -6.31
C PRO A 48 -1.78 2.82 -5.14
N TYR A 49 -2.72 2.86 -4.20
CA TYR A 49 -2.54 3.67 -2.99
C TYR A 49 -1.37 3.18 -2.14
N THR A 50 -1.21 1.88 -1.97
CA THR A 50 -0.07 1.28 -1.27
C THR A 50 1.24 1.64 -1.96
N TRP A 51 1.27 1.60 -3.30
CA TRP A 51 2.44 2.04 -4.06
C TRP A 51 2.80 3.50 -3.76
N GLY A 52 1.79 4.37 -3.72
CA GLY A 52 1.99 5.79 -3.39
C GLY A 52 2.53 6.00 -1.99
N LEU A 53 1.98 5.29 -0.99
CA LEU A 53 2.46 5.36 0.39
C LEU A 53 3.92 4.93 0.52
N LEU A 54 4.29 3.80 -0.08
CA LEU A 54 5.65 3.28 -0.02
C LEU A 54 6.63 4.16 -0.79
N SER A 55 6.22 4.70 -1.94
CA SER A 55 7.02 5.62 -2.74
C SER A 55 7.24 6.98 -2.07
N SER A 56 6.43 7.33 -1.08
CA SER A 56 6.57 8.58 -0.31
C SER A 56 7.55 8.45 0.86
N LEU A 57 8.08 7.26 1.13
CA LEU A 57 9.02 7.06 2.23
C LEU A 57 10.39 7.67 1.89
N PRO A 58 10.91 8.62 2.70
CA PRO A 58 12.21 9.23 2.44
C PRO A 58 13.36 8.24 2.40
N GLN A 59 13.25 7.16 3.16
CA GLN A 59 14.27 6.11 3.23
C GLN A 59 14.39 5.31 1.92
N LEU A 60 13.34 5.32 1.11
CA LEU A 60 13.28 4.59 -0.16
C LEU A 60 13.51 5.49 -1.38
N SER A 61 13.68 6.79 -1.15
CA SER A 61 14.01 7.75 -2.21
C SER A 61 15.53 7.78 -2.44
N ASP A 62 15.93 7.85 -3.68
CA ASP A 62 17.33 8.11 -4.02
C ASP A 62 17.66 9.59 -3.75
N LYS A 63 18.91 9.89 -3.45
CA LYS A 63 19.34 11.27 -3.24
C LYS A 63 19.11 12.09 -4.51
N GLY A 64 18.23 13.06 -4.42
CA GLY A 64 17.89 13.94 -5.54
C GLY A 64 16.56 13.61 -6.22
N ASP A 65 15.91 12.53 -5.86
CA ASP A 65 14.55 12.24 -6.32
C ASP A 65 13.56 13.16 -5.58
N GLU A 66 12.62 13.72 -6.31
CA GLU A 66 11.46 14.33 -5.68
C GLU A 66 10.66 13.25 -4.96
N LEU A 67 10.32 13.48 -3.69
CA LEU A 67 9.45 12.60 -2.95
C LEU A 67 8.12 12.48 -3.69
N PHE A 68 7.74 11.26 -4.01
CA PHE A 68 6.45 11.01 -4.62
C PHE A 68 5.33 11.43 -3.67
N ALA A 69 4.46 12.30 -4.14
CA ALA A 69 3.27 12.72 -3.42
C ALA A 69 2.03 12.20 -4.15
N ILE A 70 1.10 11.62 -3.40
CA ILE A 70 -0.20 11.21 -3.94
C ILE A 70 -0.98 12.50 -4.27
N ARG A 71 -1.31 12.66 -5.55
CA ARG A 71 -2.02 13.84 -6.05
C ARG A 71 -3.46 13.90 -5.54
N GLY A 72 -4.01 15.12 -5.51
CA GLY A 72 -5.39 15.36 -5.14
C GLY A 72 -5.62 15.30 -3.63
N THR A 73 -6.88 15.30 -3.25
CA THR A 73 -7.35 15.26 -1.87
C THR A 73 -8.19 14.00 -1.62
N PRO A 74 -8.17 13.44 -0.41
CA PRO A 74 -9.09 12.37 -0.04
C PRO A 74 -10.55 12.82 -0.24
N PRO A 75 -11.47 11.90 -0.56
CA PRO A 75 -12.87 12.21 -0.68
C PRO A 75 -13.45 12.69 0.65
N SER A 76 -14.47 13.52 0.58
CA SER A 76 -15.26 13.89 1.76
C SER A 76 -15.98 12.66 2.31
N LEU A 77 -15.96 12.50 3.63
CA LEU A 77 -16.72 11.43 4.29
C LEU A 77 -18.25 11.56 4.15
N PHE A 78 -18.71 12.70 3.66
CA PHE A 78 -20.12 12.99 3.43
C PHE A 78 -20.57 12.72 1.99
N GLU A 79 -19.66 12.39 1.09
CA GLU A 79 -19.97 12.06 -0.28
C GLU A 79 -20.18 10.57 -0.46
N GLU A 80 -21.23 10.21 -1.20
CA GLU A 80 -21.44 8.81 -1.59
C GLU A 80 -20.45 8.42 -2.69
N ILE A 81 -19.63 7.42 -2.40
CA ILE A 81 -18.64 6.90 -3.35
C ILE A 81 -19.21 5.63 -3.97
N LYS A 82 -19.47 5.65 -5.29
CA LYS A 82 -20.05 4.51 -6.02
C LYS A 82 -19.03 3.44 -6.39
N GLY A 83 -17.79 3.82 -6.63
CA GLY A 83 -16.73 2.94 -7.08
C GLY A 83 -15.58 2.87 -6.10
N ASP A 84 -14.39 2.75 -6.63
CA ASP A 84 -13.16 2.84 -5.83
C ASP A 84 -12.92 4.28 -5.38
N ALA A 85 -12.87 4.48 -4.07
CA ALA A 85 -12.64 5.80 -3.47
C ALA A 85 -11.30 6.42 -3.90
N PHE A 86 -10.32 5.64 -4.24
CA PHE A 86 -9.00 6.10 -4.67
C PHE A 86 -8.92 6.45 -6.17
N ALA A 87 -9.86 5.99 -6.99
CA ALA A 87 -9.84 6.18 -8.44
C ALA A 87 -9.52 7.62 -8.89
N PRO A 88 -10.12 8.69 -8.31
CA PRO A 88 -9.82 10.06 -8.73
C PRO A 88 -8.37 10.50 -8.52
N ARG A 89 -7.62 9.79 -7.68
CA ARG A 89 -6.22 10.08 -7.35
C ARG A 89 -5.24 9.09 -7.96
N SER A 90 -5.74 8.07 -8.65
CA SER A 90 -4.94 6.99 -9.22
C SER A 90 -4.62 7.25 -10.69
N ASP A 91 -3.34 7.16 -11.04
CA ASP A 91 -2.90 7.16 -12.44
C ASP A 91 -3.24 5.84 -13.17
N TYR A 92 -3.66 4.82 -12.42
CA TYR A 92 -3.98 3.47 -12.90
C TYR A 92 -5.49 3.18 -12.90
N ALA A 93 -6.32 4.18 -12.64
CA ALA A 93 -7.76 4.02 -12.57
C ALA A 93 -8.33 3.52 -13.91
N LEU A 94 -9.19 2.53 -13.81
CA LEU A 94 -9.96 1.98 -14.93
C LEU A 94 -11.37 2.59 -14.93
N ALA A 95 -12.06 2.53 -16.06
CA ALA A 95 -13.43 3.04 -16.16
C ALA A 95 -14.38 2.40 -15.12
N ILE A 96 -14.19 1.11 -14.84
CA ILE A 96 -15.00 0.39 -13.85
C ILE A 96 -14.78 0.90 -12.42
N ASP A 97 -13.60 1.45 -12.11
CA ASP A 97 -13.30 1.99 -10.79
C ASP A 97 -14.21 3.15 -10.39
N TYR A 98 -14.79 3.85 -11.37
CA TYR A 98 -15.73 4.96 -11.11
C TYR A 98 -17.19 4.50 -10.97
N ILE A 99 -17.48 3.25 -11.29
CA ILE A 99 -18.84 2.72 -11.41
C ILE A 99 -19.11 1.68 -10.33
N GLN A 100 -18.16 0.81 -10.08
CA GLN A 100 -18.30 -0.36 -9.21
C GLN A 100 -17.10 -0.51 -8.29
N GLU A 101 -17.40 -0.68 -7.00
CA GLU A 101 -16.38 -0.96 -5.98
C GLU A 101 -15.69 -2.29 -6.29
N PRO A 102 -14.34 -2.33 -6.32
CA PRO A 102 -13.63 -3.59 -6.52
C PRO A 102 -13.81 -4.51 -5.33
N PRO A 103 -13.96 -5.82 -5.55
CA PRO A 103 -13.89 -6.80 -4.47
C PRO A 103 -12.44 -7.03 -4.03
N PHE A 104 -12.26 -7.73 -2.92
CA PHE A 104 -10.95 -8.24 -2.56
C PHE A 104 -10.54 -9.37 -3.49
N PHE A 105 -9.41 -9.21 -4.15
CA PHE A 105 -8.76 -10.26 -4.92
C PHE A 105 -7.67 -10.94 -4.09
N LYS A 106 -7.63 -12.25 -4.14
CA LYS A 106 -6.60 -13.05 -3.46
C LYS A 106 -5.29 -12.99 -4.25
N VAL A 107 -4.23 -12.55 -3.60
CA VAL A 107 -2.86 -12.56 -4.13
C VAL A 107 -2.09 -13.78 -3.64
N SER A 108 -2.24 -14.08 -2.35
CA SER A 108 -1.75 -15.29 -1.69
C SER A 108 -2.72 -15.73 -0.61
N ASP A 109 -2.44 -16.80 0.10
CA ASP A 109 -3.31 -17.27 1.20
C ASP A 109 -3.47 -16.24 2.32
N THR A 110 -2.56 -15.30 2.43
CA THR A 110 -2.53 -14.27 3.47
C THR A 110 -2.62 -12.85 2.93
N HIS A 111 -2.53 -12.65 1.61
CA HIS A 111 -2.48 -11.33 0.97
C HIS A 111 -3.69 -11.09 0.07
N TYR A 112 -4.40 -10.02 0.32
CA TYR A 112 -5.58 -9.62 -0.44
C TYR A 112 -5.52 -8.13 -0.76
N ALA A 113 -5.97 -7.74 -1.94
CA ALA A 113 -6.05 -6.35 -2.36
C ALA A 113 -7.36 -6.06 -3.10
N LYS A 114 -7.91 -4.90 -2.81
CA LYS A 114 -9.19 -4.41 -3.32
C LYS A 114 -8.96 -3.49 -4.50
N THR A 115 -8.58 -4.08 -5.62
CA THR A 115 -8.29 -3.35 -6.87
C THR A 115 -8.69 -4.15 -8.10
N TRP A 116 -9.37 -3.51 -9.05
CA TRP A 116 -9.71 -4.11 -10.34
C TRP A 116 -8.49 -4.47 -11.18
N LEU A 117 -7.32 -3.92 -10.90
CA LEU A 117 -6.07 -4.27 -11.60
C LEU A 117 -5.69 -5.75 -11.44
N LEU A 118 -6.21 -6.43 -10.43
CA LEU A 118 -6.00 -7.87 -10.20
C LEU A 118 -7.03 -8.76 -10.92
N HIS A 119 -8.03 -8.17 -11.54
CA HIS A 119 -8.99 -8.94 -12.33
C HIS A 119 -8.30 -9.58 -13.54
N PRO A 120 -8.65 -10.85 -13.91
CA PRO A 120 -8.00 -11.55 -15.03
C PRO A 120 -8.07 -10.80 -16.38
N ASN A 121 -9.11 -10.00 -16.59
CA ASN A 121 -9.31 -9.20 -17.79
C ASN A 121 -8.76 -7.78 -17.71
N ALA A 122 -8.15 -7.42 -16.57
CA ALA A 122 -7.57 -6.10 -16.42
C ALA A 122 -6.34 -5.91 -17.33
N PRO A 123 -6.09 -4.69 -17.82
CA PRO A 123 -4.85 -4.42 -18.52
C PRO A 123 -3.66 -4.63 -17.60
N LYS A 124 -2.57 -5.15 -18.14
CA LYS A 124 -1.32 -5.23 -17.38
C LYS A 124 -0.71 -3.84 -17.26
N VAL A 125 -0.50 -3.40 -16.05
CA VAL A 125 0.16 -2.13 -15.75
C VAL A 125 1.53 -2.38 -15.13
N GLU A 126 2.49 -1.54 -15.46
CA GLU A 126 3.79 -1.56 -14.80
C GLU A 126 3.70 -0.81 -13.48
N LYS A 127 4.20 -1.44 -12.42
CA LYS A 127 4.34 -0.76 -11.13
C LYS A 127 5.35 0.40 -11.25
N PRO A 128 5.19 1.46 -10.45
CA PRO A 128 6.18 2.54 -10.41
C PRO A 128 7.60 2.01 -10.19
N LYS A 129 8.59 2.64 -10.81
CA LYS A 129 10.01 2.23 -10.66
C LYS A 129 10.46 2.15 -9.21
N ALA A 130 9.98 3.09 -8.37
CA ALA A 130 10.24 3.07 -6.94
C ALA A 130 9.79 1.78 -6.26
N ILE A 131 8.69 1.19 -6.73
CA ILE A 131 8.16 -0.08 -6.21
C ILE A 131 8.91 -1.28 -6.76
N CYS A 132 9.27 -1.27 -8.04
CA CYS A 132 10.05 -2.37 -8.65
C CYS A 132 11.38 -2.59 -7.94
N ASN A 133 12.02 -1.52 -7.49
CA ASN A 133 13.30 -1.56 -6.78
C ASN A 133 13.14 -1.62 -5.25
N LEU A 134 11.93 -1.69 -4.75
CA LEU A 134 11.64 -1.60 -3.32
C LEU A 134 12.32 -2.72 -2.53
N HIS A 135 12.28 -3.94 -3.04
CA HIS A 135 12.91 -5.09 -2.40
C HIS A 135 14.42 -4.89 -2.22
N GLU A 136 15.11 -4.44 -3.26
CA GLU A 136 16.54 -4.18 -3.21
C GLU A 136 16.88 -3.06 -2.22
N LYS A 137 16.10 -1.98 -2.25
CA LYS A 137 16.27 -0.84 -1.34
C LYS A 137 16.06 -1.23 0.12
N ILE A 138 15.01 -1.96 0.44
CA ILE A 138 14.73 -2.43 1.80
C ILE A 138 15.82 -3.40 2.27
N SER A 139 16.24 -4.33 1.43
CA SER A 139 17.31 -5.28 1.77
C SER A 139 18.63 -4.56 2.05
N ALA A 140 18.98 -3.55 1.26
CA ALA A 140 20.18 -2.74 1.47
C ALA A 140 20.13 -1.92 2.77
N LEU A 141 18.96 -1.40 3.14
CA LEU A 141 18.75 -0.66 4.38
C LEU A 141 18.82 -1.58 5.61
N THR A 142 18.23 -2.75 5.52
CA THR A 142 18.28 -3.77 6.58
C THR A 142 19.70 -4.24 6.83
N ALA A 143 20.51 -4.41 5.79
CA ALA A 143 21.93 -4.78 5.91
C ALA A 143 22.79 -3.68 6.58
N LYS A 144 22.36 -2.41 6.54
CA LYS A 144 23.06 -1.26 7.15
C LYS A 144 22.65 -0.96 8.60
N GLY A 145 21.85 -1.81 9.25
CA GLY A 145 21.51 -1.66 10.66
C GLY A 145 20.08 -1.24 10.96
N GLY A 146 19.17 -1.33 10.01
CA GLY A 146 17.75 -1.12 10.21
C GLY A 146 17.14 -0.08 9.30
N VAL A 147 16.01 -0.44 8.75
CA VAL A 147 15.25 0.37 7.79
C VAL A 147 14.61 1.58 8.48
N TYR A 148 14.40 1.53 9.78
CA TYR A 148 13.45 2.41 10.46
C TYR A 148 13.98 3.09 11.72
N GLY A 149 15.29 3.20 11.82
CA GLY A 149 15.93 3.82 12.95
C GLY A 149 16.19 2.86 14.11
N GLU A 150 17.14 3.24 14.93
CA GLU A 150 17.47 2.49 16.15
C GLU A 150 16.23 2.42 17.07
N ARG A 151 16.05 1.27 17.62
CA ARG A 151 15.08 1.07 18.71
C ARG A 151 15.46 1.89 19.94
#